data_c2f88b84269ec90c1baacf5ccbbcc635
#
_entry.id   c2f88b84269ec90c1baacf5ccbbcc635
#
_cell.length_a   1.000
_cell.length_b   1.000
_cell.length_c   1.000
_cell.angle_alpha   90.00
_cell.angle_beta   90.00
_cell.angle_gamma   90.00
#
_symmetry.space_group_name_H-M   'P 1'
#
loop_
_entity.id
_entity.type
_entity.pdbx_description
1 polymer ?
#
loop_
_entity_poly.entity_id
_entity_poly.type
_entity_poly.pdbx_seq_one_letter_code
_entity_poly.pdbx_strand_id
1 'polypeptide(L)'
;MKIKLLFLLTLSSIFSCQVEDRGGDFKLLPHPQEWEIKGNSKLSVTDLKYYFNPSGISLPAGSDFLGGATATNERDEAQLVYIIDNDLESKAEGYLMDINTDQIQITAKDQAGLIYGLASLEQMMEDAEEQEKKLPMCNIKDYPLLSYRAIHLDVKHHRENLDYYYSLMDKLKKYKINAIIAEVEDKIKYKRQPLVGSSDALTIEQWQKLSEYAQARNISISPLVQGLGHASFVLKHKEYQSLRDDPKSDWAFNPLDPKTYEVQYDLYQDAIEALPHGKYLHVGGDEVKTTGRNSGKSALELQLLWLKKVCKFAEESGRTPIFWDDMPLKQTKVYRPMYQPEMSKAKVDSIWNANQKNLEAFLPQFPKNCIYMRWNYDSPEAYGNTKAIQWFRDHGLKVMGATAGQTRWVLMPQKESNMNNIRSFTLSSIATGLDGLLLTLWDDDSPHFELYNRGIIAFANDTWSGDQLSKNELKKAYRQREFSYLVADESFAFIDSLE
;
A
#
# COMPACT_ATOMS: atom_id res chain seq x y z
N MET A 1 -61.51 -48.64 -14.23
CA MET A 1 -61.63 -47.21 -13.90
C MET A 1 -60.18 -46.63 -13.80
N LYS A 2 -59.70 -46.02 -14.89
CA LYS A 2 -58.33 -45.51 -14.98
C LYS A 2 -58.40 -44.01 -14.75
N ILE A 3 -57.79 -43.55 -13.68
CA ILE A 3 -57.62 -42.12 -13.36
C ILE A 3 -56.29 -41.65 -14.03
N LYS A 4 -56.46 -40.77 -15.03
CA LYS A 4 -55.32 -40.07 -15.64
C LYS A 4 -54.98 -38.85 -14.76
N LEU A 5 -53.80 -38.86 -14.18
CA LEU A 5 -53.20 -37.69 -13.48
C LEU A 5 -52.53 -36.79 -14.53
N LEU A 6 -53.10 -35.60 -14.69
CA LEU A 6 -52.56 -34.58 -15.58
C LEU A 6 -51.51 -33.74 -14.80
N PHE A 7 -50.22 -33.89 -15.13
CA PHE A 7 -49.18 -33.04 -14.60
C PHE A 7 -49.15 -31.74 -15.42
N LEU A 8 -49.54 -30.62 -14.81
CA LEU A 8 -49.35 -29.29 -15.34
C LEU A 8 -47.92 -28.85 -15.01
N LEU A 9 -47.05 -28.88 -16.01
CA LEU A 9 -45.73 -28.22 -15.93
C LEU A 9 -45.95 -26.72 -16.15
N THR A 10 -45.89 -25.94 -15.07
CA THR A 10 -45.72 -24.48 -15.17
C THR A 10 -44.24 -24.19 -15.45
N LEU A 11 -43.95 -23.82 -16.68
CA LEU A 11 -42.69 -23.22 -17.08
C LEU A 11 -42.61 -21.84 -16.42
N SER A 12 -41.93 -21.75 -15.30
CA SER A 12 -41.44 -20.45 -14.77
C SER A 12 -40.29 -20.00 -15.65
N SER A 13 -40.58 -19.16 -16.63
CA SER A 13 -39.56 -18.39 -17.32
C SER A 13 -38.94 -17.44 -16.31
N ILE A 14 -37.80 -17.84 -15.77
CA ILE A 14 -36.87 -16.92 -15.06
C ILE A 14 -36.35 -15.99 -16.15
N PHE A 15 -36.95 -14.82 -16.27
CA PHE A 15 -36.29 -13.69 -16.91
C PHE A 15 -35.08 -13.34 -16.04
N SER A 16 -33.94 -13.93 -16.34
CA SER A 16 -32.65 -13.36 -15.98
C SER A 16 -32.61 -12.04 -16.72
N CYS A 17 -32.89 -10.97 -16.00
CA CYS A 17 -32.50 -9.63 -16.43
C CYS A 17 -30.98 -9.66 -16.47
N GLN A 18 -30.38 -9.98 -17.62
CA GLN A 18 -29.03 -9.61 -17.89
C GLN A 18 -29.05 -8.08 -17.86
N VAL A 19 -28.56 -7.51 -16.78
CA VAL A 19 -28.13 -6.12 -16.76
C VAL A 19 -27.08 -6.06 -17.86
N GLU A 20 -27.44 -5.52 -19.03
CA GLU A 20 -26.45 -5.15 -20.04
C GLU A 20 -25.40 -4.35 -19.30
N ASP A 21 -24.15 -4.79 -19.34
CA ASP A 21 -23.00 -4.07 -18.83
C ASP A 21 -22.84 -2.78 -19.68
N ARG A 22 -23.65 -1.77 -19.33
CA ARG A 22 -23.62 -0.46 -19.98
C ARG A 22 -22.35 0.31 -19.63
N GLY A 23 -21.54 -0.19 -18.69
CA GLY A 23 -20.22 0.31 -18.31
C GLY A 23 -19.07 -0.36 -19.04
N GLY A 24 -19.33 -1.22 -20.04
CA GLY A 24 -18.30 -2.01 -20.74
C GLY A 24 -17.15 -1.20 -21.35
N ASP A 25 -17.38 0.08 -21.61
CA ASP A 25 -16.44 0.99 -22.25
C ASP A 25 -15.57 1.79 -21.25
N PHE A 26 -15.98 1.89 -19.99
CA PHE A 26 -15.26 2.64 -18.94
C PHE A 26 -14.74 1.65 -17.88
N LYS A 27 -13.47 1.79 -17.51
CA LYS A 27 -12.82 0.93 -16.51
C LYS A 27 -12.10 1.79 -15.48
N LEU A 28 -12.65 1.86 -14.27
CA LEU A 28 -12.02 2.54 -13.15
C LEU A 28 -11.20 1.58 -12.30
N LEU A 29 -9.98 1.96 -11.99
CA LEU A 29 -9.12 1.29 -11.04
C LEU A 29 -8.56 2.30 -10.03
N PRO A 30 -8.74 2.07 -8.73
CA PRO A 30 -9.58 1.04 -8.10
C PRO A 30 -11.05 1.12 -8.52
N HIS A 31 -11.70 -0.05 -8.57
CA HIS A 31 -13.13 -0.12 -8.88
C HIS A 31 -13.94 0.56 -7.76
N PRO A 32 -14.90 1.44 -8.07
CA PRO A 32 -15.70 2.10 -7.04
C PRO A 32 -16.56 1.12 -6.22
N GLN A 33 -16.88 1.49 -4.97
CA GLN A 33 -17.73 0.67 -4.11
C GLN A 33 -19.14 0.50 -4.69
N GLU A 34 -19.71 1.59 -5.20
CA GLU A 34 -21.00 1.57 -5.88
C GLU A 34 -20.88 2.40 -7.15
N TRP A 35 -21.29 1.85 -8.29
CA TRP A 35 -21.25 2.53 -9.58
C TRP A 35 -22.47 2.16 -10.42
N GLU A 36 -23.34 3.14 -10.70
CA GLU A 36 -24.52 2.97 -11.52
C GLU A 36 -24.43 3.88 -12.76
N ILE A 37 -24.41 3.29 -13.95
CA ILE A 37 -24.48 4.03 -15.23
C ILE A 37 -25.93 4.13 -15.70
N LYS A 38 -26.35 5.36 -16.04
CA LYS A 38 -27.75 5.72 -16.37
C LYS A 38 -27.95 6.06 -17.85
N GLY A 39 -26.86 6.21 -18.60
CA GLY A 39 -26.92 6.58 -20.02
C GLY A 39 -25.73 7.45 -20.41
N ASN A 40 -25.85 8.23 -21.48
CA ASN A 40 -24.81 9.13 -21.95
C ASN A 40 -25.17 10.57 -21.58
N SER A 41 -24.19 11.33 -21.09
CA SER A 41 -24.30 12.78 -20.91
C SER A 41 -24.12 13.51 -22.25
N LYS A 42 -24.21 14.84 -22.23
CA LYS A 42 -23.79 15.67 -23.36
C LYS A 42 -22.32 16.07 -23.28
N LEU A 43 -21.68 15.83 -22.14
CA LEU A 43 -20.34 16.28 -21.86
C LEU A 43 -19.27 15.46 -22.60
N SER A 44 -18.42 16.14 -23.36
CA SER A 44 -17.14 15.63 -23.83
C SER A 44 -16.01 16.20 -22.97
N VAL A 45 -14.83 15.64 -23.08
CA VAL A 45 -13.63 16.12 -22.36
C VAL A 45 -13.39 17.61 -22.63
N THR A 46 -13.60 18.07 -23.88
CA THR A 46 -13.40 19.46 -24.31
C THR A 46 -14.47 20.45 -23.81
N ASP A 47 -15.57 19.94 -23.24
CA ASP A 47 -16.65 20.79 -22.71
C ASP A 47 -16.37 21.29 -21.28
N LEU A 48 -15.40 20.72 -20.57
CA LEU A 48 -15.02 21.09 -19.20
C LEU A 48 -14.22 22.41 -19.18
N LYS A 49 -14.92 23.55 -19.30
CA LYS A 49 -14.31 24.88 -19.34
C LYS A 49 -14.33 25.62 -18.02
N TYR A 50 -15.36 25.37 -17.23
CA TYR A 50 -15.57 26.07 -15.97
C TYR A 50 -15.78 25.10 -14.82
N TYR A 51 -15.19 25.42 -13.66
CA TYR A 51 -15.50 24.74 -12.42
C TYR A 51 -16.00 25.71 -11.35
N PHE A 52 -16.86 25.23 -10.47
CA PHE A 52 -17.40 25.95 -9.34
C PHE A 52 -17.08 25.24 -8.03
N ASN A 53 -16.61 26.03 -7.05
CA ASN A 53 -16.36 25.56 -5.71
C ASN A 53 -16.86 26.58 -4.68
N PRO A 54 -17.97 26.29 -3.99
CA PRO A 54 -18.54 27.20 -2.99
C PRO A 54 -17.66 27.37 -1.75
N SER A 55 -16.74 26.43 -1.48
CA SER A 55 -15.87 26.45 -0.31
C SER A 55 -14.58 27.26 -0.51
N GLY A 56 -14.34 27.81 -1.72
CA GLY A 56 -13.12 28.57 -2.03
C GLY A 56 -11.83 27.76 -2.03
N ILE A 57 -11.93 26.42 -2.05
CA ILE A 57 -10.79 25.51 -2.07
C ILE A 57 -10.23 25.43 -3.49
N SER A 58 -8.92 25.67 -3.65
CA SER A 58 -8.26 25.50 -4.95
C SER A 58 -8.26 24.03 -5.39
N LEU A 59 -8.21 23.81 -6.71
CA LEU A 59 -8.02 22.46 -7.26
C LEU A 59 -6.76 21.82 -6.67
N PRO A 60 -6.84 20.55 -6.28
CA PRO A 60 -5.67 19.81 -5.76
C PRO A 60 -4.56 19.71 -6.81
N ALA A 61 -3.33 19.51 -6.36
CA ALA A 61 -2.21 19.19 -7.23
C ALA A 61 -2.49 17.93 -8.07
N GLY A 62 -2.05 17.92 -9.33
CA GLY A 62 -2.32 16.83 -10.25
C GLY A 62 -3.72 16.85 -10.88
N SER A 63 -4.37 18.04 -10.93
CA SER A 63 -5.64 18.27 -11.65
C SER A 63 -5.41 18.85 -13.05
N ASP A 64 -4.20 18.76 -13.60
CA ASP A 64 -3.80 19.33 -14.89
C ASP A 64 -4.60 18.73 -16.08
N PHE A 65 -5.15 17.54 -15.90
CA PHE A 65 -6.04 16.87 -16.87
C PHE A 65 -7.31 17.66 -17.19
N LEU A 66 -7.70 18.63 -16.33
CA LEU A 66 -8.82 19.54 -16.59
C LEU A 66 -8.51 20.61 -17.66
N GLY A 67 -7.32 20.56 -18.28
CA GLY A 67 -7.00 21.26 -19.51
C GLY A 67 -7.09 22.80 -19.49
N GLY A 68 -6.97 23.41 -18.30
CA GLY A 68 -7.06 24.85 -18.16
C GLY A 68 -8.49 25.36 -17.89
N ALA A 69 -9.37 24.50 -17.40
CA ALA A 69 -10.67 24.92 -16.86
C ALA A 69 -10.50 26.05 -15.83
N THR A 70 -11.34 27.05 -15.86
CA THR A 70 -11.23 28.23 -15.00
C THR A 70 -12.34 28.26 -13.95
N ALA A 71 -12.07 28.90 -12.82
CA ALA A 71 -13.08 29.08 -11.79
C ALA A 71 -14.17 30.05 -12.26
N THR A 72 -15.43 29.72 -11.99
CA THR A 72 -16.58 30.63 -12.14
C THR A 72 -17.24 30.90 -10.80
N ASN A 73 -17.95 32.02 -10.68
CA ASN A 73 -18.76 32.34 -9.51
C ASN A 73 -20.22 31.84 -9.63
N GLU A 74 -20.60 31.39 -10.84
CA GLU A 74 -21.96 30.95 -11.13
C GLU A 74 -21.99 29.43 -11.28
N ARG A 75 -22.72 28.77 -10.37
CA ARG A 75 -22.82 27.31 -10.35
C ARG A 75 -23.38 26.71 -11.64
N ASP A 76 -24.36 27.41 -12.22
CA ASP A 76 -25.08 26.93 -13.40
C ASP A 76 -24.23 27.04 -14.69
N GLU A 77 -23.14 27.80 -14.67
CA GLU A 77 -22.17 27.88 -15.78
C GLU A 77 -21.11 26.78 -15.72
N ALA A 78 -20.91 26.20 -14.54
CA ALA A 78 -19.84 25.24 -14.31
C ALA A 78 -20.22 23.84 -14.81
N GLN A 79 -19.32 23.21 -15.57
CA GLN A 79 -19.43 21.80 -15.94
C GLN A 79 -18.93 20.87 -14.82
N LEU A 80 -18.02 21.37 -13.95
CA LEU A 80 -17.55 20.66 -12.78
C LEU A 80 -17.87 21.45 -11.51
N VAL A 81 -18.59 20.83 -10.61
CA VAL A 81 -18.83 21.35 -9.25
C VAL A 81 -18.16 20.41 -8.25
N TYR A 82 -17.34 20.94 -7.34
CA TYR A 82 -16.79 20.11 -6.27
C TYR A 82 -16.97 20.78 -4.89
N ILE A 83 -17.27 19.96 -3.90
CA ILE A 83 -17.60 20.38 -2.55
C ILE A 83 -16.90 19.43 -1.56
N ILE A 84 -16.32 20.00 -0.49
CA ILE A 84 -15.92 19.19 0.69
C ILE A 84 -17.03 19.36 1.73
N ASP A 85 -17.63 18.23 2.10
CA ASP A 85 -18.67 18.11 3.10
C ASP A 85 -18.21 17.15 4.21
N ASN A 86 -17.76 17.73 5.31
CA ASN A 86 -17.28 16.95 6.46
C ASN A 86 -18.39 16.14 7.14
N ASP A 87 -19.65 16.44 6.88
CA ASP A 87 -20.81 15.71 7.41
C ASP A 87 -21.29 14.59 6.47
N LEU A 88 -20.69 14.48 5.29
CA LEU A 88 -21.01 13.40 4.34
C LEU A 88 -20.93 12.02 5.02
N GLU A 89 -22.00 11.24 4.92
CA GLU A 89 -22.03 9.84 5.40
C GLU A 89 -21.12 8.95 4.54
N SER A 90 -19.82 9.02 4.82
CA SER A 90 -18.80 8.20 4.17
C SER A 90 -17.62 7.97 5.13
N LYS A 91 -16.75 7.02 4.79
CA LYS A 91 -15.44 6.89 5.45
C LYS A 91 -14.55 8.08 5.08
N ALA A 92 -13.47 8.28 5.83
CA ALA A 92 -12.39 9.17 5.40
C ALA A 92 -11.93 8.80 3.98
N GLU A 93 -11.49 9.79 3.22
CA GLU A 93 -11.10 9.65 1.81
C GLU A 93 -12.25 9.29 0.85
N GLY A 94 -13.49 9.23 1.34
CA GLY A 94 -14.67 8.89 0.54
C GLY A 94 -15.25 10.07 -0.22
N TYR A 95 -15.96 9.78 -1.32
CA TYR A 95 -16.63 10.78 -2.14
C TYR A 95 -17.89 10.20 -2.82
N LEU A 96 -18.74 11.11 -3.25
CA LEU A 96 -19.83 10.88 -4.18
C LEU A 96 -19.52 11.62 -5.49
N MET A 97 -19.79 11.00 -6.62
CA MET A 97 -19.74 11.66 -7.93
C MET A 97 -21.07 11.42 -8.65
N ASP A 98 -21.68 12.48 -9.11
CA ASP A 98 -22.87 12.47 -9.95
C ASP A 98 -22.53 13.14 -11.28
N ILE A 99 -22.68 12.42 -12.38
CA ILE A 99 -22.58 12.96 -13.73
C ILE A 99 -23.98 12.94 -14.34
N ASN A 100 -24.56 14.11 -14.48
CA ASN A 100 -25.85 14.27 -15.15
C ASN A 100 -25.66 14.68 -16.63
N THR A 101 -26.70 15.21 -17.27
CA THR A 101 -26.68 15.56 -18.69
C THR A 101 -25.60 16.59 -19.05
N ASP A 102 -25.39 17.61 -18.21
CA ASP A 102 -24.61 18.83 -18.55
C ASP A 102 -23.58 19.19 -17.44
N GLN A 103 -23.57 18.49 -16.30
CA GLN A 103 -22.74 18.85 -15.15
C GLN A 103 -22.21 17.60 -14.42
N ILE A 104 -21.01 17.70 -13.87
CA ILE A 104 -20.36 16.76 -12.97
C ILE A 104 -20.33 17.39 -11.58
N GLN A 105 -20.82 16.66 -10.57
CA GLN A 105 -20.69 17.07 -9.18
C GLN A 105 -19.88 16.04 -8.40
N ILE A 106 -18.85 16.49 -7.67
CA ILE A 106 -18.07 15.69 -6.72
C ILE A 106 -18.30 16.27 -5.33
N THR A 107 -18.85 15.45 -4.44
CA THR A 107 -18.99 15.78 -3.02
C THR A 107 -18.07 14.83 -2.21
N ALA A 108 -17.06 15.40 -1.60
CA ALA A 108 -16.01 14.63 -0.90
C ALA A 108 -16.13 14.79 0.63
N LYS A 109 -15.82 13.73 1.37
CA LYS A 109 -15.77 13.74 2.84
C LYS A 109 -14.68 14.66 3.37
N ASP A 110 -13.55 14.72 2.67
CA ASP A 110 -12.36 15.46 3.03
C ASP A 110 -11.52 15.79 1.77
N GLN A 111 -10.38 16.47 1.97
CA GLN A 111 -9.47 16.82 0.88
C GLN A 111 -8.96 15.59 0.11
N ALA A 112 -8.71 14.49 0.79
CA ALA A 112 -8.26 13.25 0.15
C ALA A 112 -9.36 12.63 -0.72
N GLY A 113 -10.60 12.63 -0.24
CA GLY A 113 -11.76 12.20 -1.02
C GLY A 113 -11.95 13.03 -2.29
N LEU A 114 -11.68 14.34 -2.24
CA LEU A 114 -11.69 15.19 -3.43
C LEU A 114 -10.60 14.78 -4.43
N ILE A 115 -9.37 14.58 -3.97
CA ILE A 115 -8.26 14.10 -4.82
C ILE A 115 -8.64 12.80 -5.53
N TYR A 116 -9.25 11.86 -4.81
CA TYR A 116 -9.62 10.56 -5.37
C TYR A 116 -10.87 10.57 -6.24
N GLY A 117 -11.82 11.47 -5.96
CA GLY A 117 -12.94 11.73 -6.87
C GLY A 117 -12.46 12.31 -8.20
N LEU A 118 -11.53 13.26 -8.16
CA LEU A 118 -10.90 13.81 -9.36
C LEU A 118 -10.06 12.76 -10.09
N ALA A 119 -9.35 11.87 -9.39
CA ALA A 119 -8.61 10.78 -10.03
C ALA A 119 -9.54 9.79 -10.76
N SER A 120 -10.74 9.53 -10.24
CA SER A 120 -11.74 8.73 -10.97
C SER A 120 -12.29 9.46 -12.18
N LEU A 121 -12.53 10.78 -12.08
CA LEU A 121 -12.94 11.59 -13.21
C LEU A 121 -11.86 11.61 -14.31
N GLU A 122 -10.58 11.76 -13.93
CA GLU A 122 -9.43 11.68 -14.84
C GLU A 122 -9.45 10.40 -15.68
N GLN A 123 -9.63 9.24 -15.03
CA GLN A 123 -9.71 7.94 -15.72
C GLN A 123 -10.92 7.87 -16.67
N MET A 124 -12.08 8.42 -16.27
CA MET A 124 -13.26 8.47 -17.15
C MET A 124 -13.04 9.37 -18.36
N MET A 125 -12.34 10.49 -18.17
CA MET A 125 -12.00 11.41 -19.29
C MET A 125 -11.03 10.77 -20.26
N GLU A 126 -10.02 10.03 -19.78
CA GLU A 126 -9.10 9.25 -20.62
C GLU A 126 -9.85 8.21 -21.45
N ASP A 127 -10.76 7.44 -20.83
CA ASP A 127 -11.59 6.48 -21.57
C ASP A 127 -12.49 7.14 -22.60
N ALA A 128 -13.09 8.28 -22.27
CA ALA A 128 -13.95 9.01 -23.17
C ALA A 128 -13.17 9.58 -24.37
N GLU A 129 -11.97 10.14 -24.12
CA GLU A 129 -11.11 10.70 -25.17
C GLU A 129 -10.59 9.60 -26.10
N GLU A 130 -10.03 8.51 -25.54
CA GLU A 130 -9.47 7.42 -26.33
C GLU A 130 -10.53 6.73 -27.23
N GLN A 131 -11.78 6.67 -26.76
CA GLN A 131 -12.88 6.01 -27.46
C GLN A 131 -13.75 7.00 -28.26
N GLU A 132 -13.42 8.30 -28.30
CA GLU A 132 -14.20 9.36 -28.92
C GLU A 132 -15.67 9.38 -28.45
N LYS A 133 -15.90 9.18 -27.14
CA LYS A 133 -17.23 9.09 -26.51
C LYS A 133 -17.51 10.29 -25.60
N LYS A 134 -18.77 10.46 -25.26
CA LYS A 134 -19.21 11.33 -24.17
C LYS A 134 -19.02 10.63 -22.83
N LEU A 135 -18.85 11.41 -21.76
CA LEU A 135 -18.89 10.88 -20.40
C LEU A 135 -20.25 10.21 -20.13
N PRO A 136 -20.30 9.12 -19.38
CA PRO A 136 -21.55 8.47 -19.03
C PRO A 136 -22.29 9.30 -17.98
N MET A 137 -23.62 9.36 -18.05
CA MET A 137 -24.41 9.73 -16.87
C MET A 137 -24.32 8.61 -15.84
N CYS A 138 -23.85 8.92 -14.66
CA CYS A 138 -23.65 7.91 -13.62
C CYS A 138 -23.69 8.48 -12.20
N ASN A 139 -23.91 7.58 -11.24
CA ASN A 139 -23.67 7.85 -9.82
C ASN A 139 -22.56 6.93 -9.34
N ILE A 140 -21.60 7.50 -8.62
CA ILE A 140 -20.53 6.78 -7.94
C ILE A 140 -20.57 7.14 -6.46
N LYS A 141 -20.51 6.10 -5.59
CA LYS A 141 -20.20 6.26 -4.17
C LYS A 141 -18.97 5.41 -3.86
N ASP A 142 -17.95 6.06 -3.34
CA ASP A 142 -16.65 5.42 -3.24
C ASP A 142 -15.90 5.77 -1.97
N TYR A 143 -15.15 4.81 -1.44
CA TYR A 143 -14.34 4.93 -0.22
C TYR A 143 -13.41 3.72 -0.07
N PRO A 144 -12.26 3.85 0.63
CA PRO A 144 -11.34 2.73 0.81
C PRO A 144 -11.82 1.72 1.86
N LEU A 145 -11.48 0.44 1.66
CA LEU A 145 -11.68 -0.62 2.66
C LEU A 145 -10.54 -0.63 3.69
N LEU A 146 -9.30 -0.37 3.26
CA LEU A 146 -8.16 -0.19 4.15
C LEU A 146 -7.72 1.28 4.14
N SER A 147 -7.52 1.86 5.32
CA SER A 147 -7.17 3.27 5.47
C SER A 147 -5.70 3.57 5.14
N TYR A 148 -4.80 2.61 5.29
CA TYR A 148 -3.37 2.73 4.96
C TYR A 148 -3.01 1.76 3.85
N ARG A 149 -2.67 2.30 2.68
CA ARG A 149 -2.39 1.57 1.44
C ARG A 149 -1.02 1.99 0.95
N ALA A 150 0.00 1.30 1.46
CA ALA A 150 1.40 1.67 1.24
C ALA A 150 2.09 0.77 0.23
N ILE A 151 2.99 1.35 -0.57
CA ILE A 151 4.00 0.59 -1.28
C ILE A 151 5.36 0.74 -0.60
N HIS A 152 6.18 -0.30 -0.68
CA HIS A 152 7.59 -0.26 -0.33
C HIS A 152 8.39 0.21 -1.54
N LEU A 153 9.18 1.26 -1.36
CA LEU A 153 10.09 1.76 -2.37
C LEU A 153 11.52 1.40 -1.96
N ASP A 154 12.06 0.36 -2.59
CA ASP A 154 13.41 -0.13 -2.31
C ASP A 154 14.45 0.70 -3.07
N VAL A 155 14.90 1.77 -2.45
CA VAL A 155 15.90 2.69 -3.05
C VAL A 155 17.32 2.20 -2.81
N LYS A 156 17.53 1.31 -1.85
CA LYS A 156 18.88 0.86 -1.44
C LYS A 156 19.62 0.10 -2.55
N HIS A 157 18.91 -0.74 -3.32
CA HIS A 157 19.53 -1.55 -4.36
C HIS A 157 19.84 -0.75 -5.61
N HIS A 158 18.90 0.05 -6.09
CA HIS A 158 19.21 1.07 -7.08
C HIS A 158 18.28 2.29 -6.94
N ARG A 159 18.80 3.42 -7.35
CA ARG A 159 18.10 4.70 -7.31
C ARG A 159 17.70 5.12 -8.71
N GLU A 160 16.41 5.32 -8.90
CA GLU A 160 15.85 5.89 -10.11
C GLU A 160 16.14 7.39 -10.26
N ASN A 161 15.88 7.96 -11.43
CA ASN A 161 15.92 9.39 -11.64
C ASN A 161 14.86 10.11 -10.81
N LEU A 162 15.12 11.37 -10.44
CA LEU A 162 14.15 12.17 -9.67
C LEU A 162 12.83 12.35 -10.41
N ASP A 163 12.87 12.58 -11.73
CA ASP A 163 11.66 12.75 -12.54
C ASP A 163 10.79 11.49 -12.53
N TYR A 164 11.41 10.31 -12.46
CA TYR A 164 10.69 9.05 -12.30
C TYR A 164 9.88 9.03 -10.99
N TYR A 165 10.48 9.44 -9.88
CA TYR A 165 9.77 9.47 -8.59
C TYR A 165 8.58 10.43 -8.60
N TYR A 166 8.70 11.59 -9.24
CA TYR A 166 7.56 12.51 -9.42
C TYR A 166 6.44 11.85 -10.23
N SER A 167 6.78 11.22 -11.36
CA SER A 167 5.82 10.49 -12.19
C SER A 167 5.17 9.31 -11.46
N LEU A 168 5.95 8.59 -10.65
CA LEU A 168 5.44 7.50 -9.80
C LEU A 168 4.39 8.03 -8.81
N MET A 169 4.63 9.18 -8.18
CA MET A 169 3.68 9.78 -7.23
C MET A 169 2.38 10.22 -7.90
N ASP A 170 2.43 10.72 -9.13
CA ASP A 170 1.24 11.02 -9.93
C ASP A 170 0.45 9.75 -10.24
N LYS A 171 1.15 8.68 -10.64
CA LYS A 171 0.55 7.36 -10.86
C LYS A 171 -0.08 6.81 -9.58
N LEU A 172 0.61 6.85 -8.46
CA LEU A 172 0.10 6.36 -7.16
C LEU A 172 -1.15 7.14 -6.72
N LYS A 173 -1.19 8.47 -6.89
CA LYS A 173 -2.38 9.31 -6.68
C LYS A 173 -3.54 8.82 -7.54
N LYS A 174 -3.31 8.59 -8.83
CA LYS A 174 -4.33 8.13 -9.78
C LYS A 174 -4.95 6.80 -9.35
N TYR A 175 -4.15 5.90 -8.80
CA TYR A 175 -4.59 4.61 -8.27
C TYR A 175 -4.90 4.63 -6.76
N LYS A 176 -5.04 5.80 -6.14
CA LYS A 176 -5.51 5.99 -4.76
C LYS A 176 -4.63 5.31 -3.69
N ILE A 177 -3.34 5.12 -3.97
CA ILE A 177 -2.33 4.77 -2.97
C ILE A 177 -2.01 6.01 -2.15
N ASN A 178 -1.95 5.88 -0.82
CA ASN A 178 -1.78 7.02 0.08
C ASN A 178 -0.49 7.01 0.89
N ALA A 179 0.38 6.03 0.71
CA ALA A 179 1.63 5.99 1.45
C ALA A 179 2.75 5.28 0.70
N ILE A 180 3.98 5.65 1.06
CA ILE A 180 5.23 5.00 0.66
C ILE A 180 6.05 4.75 1.93
N ILE A 181 6.60 3.54 2.06
CA ILE A 181 7.70 3.23 2.95
C ILE A 181 8.96 3.17 2.11
N ALA A 182 9.82 4.18 2.21
CA ALA A 182 11.06 4.24 1.44
C ALA A 182 12.22 3.63 2.23
N GLU A 183 12.77 2.51 1.74
CA GLU A 183 13.98 1.91 2.31
C GLU A 183 15.21 2.60 1.74
N VAL A 184 15.82 3.45 2.56
CA VAL A 184 16.79 4.44 2.10
C VAL A 184 18.24 4.04 2.35
N GLU A 185 18.53 3.23 3.36
CA GLU A 185 19.88 2.79 3.77
C GLU A 185 20.97 3.86 3.50
N ASP A 186 21.86 3.66 2.52
CA ASP A 186 22.92 4.59 2.16
C ASP A 186 22.51 5.64 1.11
N LYS A 187 21.21 5.77 0.77
CA LYS A 187 20.72 6.69 -0.27
C LYS A 187 20.29 8.08 0.23
N ILE A 188 20.64 8.41 1.46
CA ILE A 188 20.59 9.79 1.99
C ILE A 188 22.02 10.31 2.16
N LYS A 189 22.31 11.53 1.73
CA LYS A 189 23.53 12.25 2.11
C LYS A 189 23.41 12.72 3.55
N TYR A 190 23.69 11.78 4.47
CA TYR A 190 23.60 12.02 5.90
C TYR A 190 24.50 13.17 6.35
N LYS A 191 23.95 14.07 7.17
CA LYS A 191 24.71 15.18 7.78
C LYS A 191 25.46 14.73 9.03
N ARG A 192 24.80 13.87 9.85
CA ARG A 192 25.33 13.41 11.14
C ARG A 192 26.31 12.25 11.00
N GLN A 193 26.08 11.38 10.02
CA GLN A 193 26.93 10.21 9.72
C GLN A 193 27.35 10.20 8.23
N PRO A 194 28.19 11.17 7.79
CA PRO A 194 28.44 11.40 6.36
C PRO A 194 29.16 10.26 5.63
N LEU A 195 29.81 9.35 6.36
CA LEU A 195 30.47 8.17 5.78
C LEU A 195 29.48 7.13 5.27
N VAL A 196 28.23 7.14 5.76
CA VAL A 196 27.24 6.12 5.42
C VAL A 196 26.62 6.38 4.05
N GLY A 197 26.41 7.65 3.66
CA GLY A 197 25.79 8.01 2.40
C GLY A 197 26.65 7.64 1.19
N SER A 198 26.05 6.93 0.23
CA SER A 198 26.71 6.57 -1.04
C SER A 198 26.94 7.81 -1.94
N SER A 199 27.79 7.65 -2.96
CA SER A 199 28.10 8.74 -3.89
C SER A 199 26.89 9.21 -4.69
N ASP A 200 25.94 8.31 -4.98
CA ASP A 200 24.69 8.54 -5.70
C ASP A 200 23.50 8.90 -4.79
N ALA A 201 23.72 9.02 -3.48
CA ALA A 201 22.68 9.37 -2.52
C ALA A 201 22.06 10.75 -2.82
N LEU A 202 20.75 10.87 -2.60
CA LEU A 202 20.04 12.14 -2.65
C LEU A 202 20.35 12.99 -1.41
N THR A 203 20.37 14.31 -1.60
CA THR A 203 20.46 15.23 -0.45
C THR A 203 19.17 15.23 0.36
N ILE A 204 19.26 15.68 1.61
CA ILE A 204 18.07 15.86 2.47
C ILE A 204 17.05 16.79 1.77
N GLU A 205 17.53 17.86 1.13
CA GLU A 205 16.68 18.82 0.43
C GLU A 205 15.99 18.21 -0.79
N GLN A 206 16.62 17.27 -1.49
CA GLN A 206 15.99 16.54 -2.60
C GLN A 206 14.87 15.62 -2.09
N TRP A 207 15.11 14.89 -1.00
CA TRP A 207 14.10 14.08 -0.34
C TRP A 207 12.93 14.92 0.20
N GLN A 208 13.19 16.09 0.77
CA GLN A 208 12.16 17.02 1.24
C GLN A 208 11.23 17.44 0.11
N LYS A 209 11.78 17.81 -1.05
CA LYS A 209 10.97 18.15 -2.24
C LYS A 209 10.10 17.01 -2.71
N LEU A 210 10.62 15.78 -2.70
CA LEU A 210 9.81 14.59 -3.00
C LEU A 210 8.69 14.39 -1.96
N SER A 211 8.98 14.58 -0.69
CA SER A 211 8.01 14.47 0.40
C SER A 211 6.91 15.51 0.30
N GLU A 212 7.23 16.76 -0.05
CA GLU A 212 6.28 17.85 -0.28
C GLU A 212 5.38 17.56 -1.49
N TYR A 213 5.98 17.10 -2.59
CA TYR A 213 5.25 16.74 -3.81
C TYR A 213 4.26 15.60 -3.58
N ALA A 214 4.67 14.58 -2.83
CA ALA A 214 3.84 13.47 -2.45
C ALA A 214 2.69 13.91 -1.54
N GLN A 215 2.97 14.75 -0.53
CA GLN A 215 1.96 15.25 0.40
C GLN A 215 0.85 16.02 -0.33
N ALA A 216 1.20 16.84 -1.31
CA ALA A 216 0.22 17.56 -2.12
C ALA A 216 -0.73 16.63 -2.91
N ARG A 217 -0.36 15.34 -3.04
CA ARG A 217 -1.12 14.26 -3.69
C ARG A 217 -1.76 13.27 -2.72
N ASN A 218 -1.83 13.65 -1.44
CA ASN A 218 -2.29 12.79 -0.34
C ASN A 218 -1.44 11.51 -0.16
N ILE A 219 -0.14 11.57 -0.46
CA ILE A 219 0.80 10.47 -0.27
C ILE A 219 1.80 10.84 0.83
N SER A 220 1.89 10.01 1.87
CA SER A 220 2.84 10.17 2.98
C SER A 220 4.05 9.28 2.73
N ILE A 221 5.25 9.85 2.56
CA ILE A 221 6.50 9.07 2.48
C ILE A 221 7.11 8.97 3.86
N SER A 222 7.30 7.74 4.36
CA SER A 222 7.94 7.44 5.64
C SER A 222 9.23 6.65 5.41
N PRO A 223 10.32 6.93 6.14
CA PRO A 223 11.57 6.20 5.95
C PRO A 223 11.52 4.81 6.58
N LEU A 224 12.16 3.85 5.91
CA LEU A 224 12.67 2.63 6.49
C LEU A 224 14.19 2.75 6.52
N VAL A 225 14.75 2.74 7.72
CA VAL A 225 16.19 2.69 7.95
C VAL A 225 16.45 1.45 8.78
N GLN A 226 17.10 0.47 8.18
CA GLN A 226 17.40 -0.80 8.83
C GLN A 226 18.21 -0.60 10.11
N GLY A 227 17.78 -1.33 11.14
CA GLY A 227 18.43 -1.29 12.44
C GLY A 227 18.47 -2.67 13.10
N LEU A 228 19.39 -2.92 13.95
CA LEU A 228 19.82 -4.19 14.52
C LEU A 228 20.41 -5.12 13.46
N GLY A 229 19.60 -5.66 12.52
CA GLY A 229 20.02 -6.45 11.37
C GLY A 229 20.11 -5.62 10.08
N HIS A 230 20.48 -6.25 8.97
CA HIS A 230 20.69 -5.61 7.65
C HIS A 230 21.59 -4.36 7.72
N ALA A 231 22.51 -4.33 8.67
CA ALA A 231 23.28 -3.15 9.03
C ALA A 231 24.58 -2.97 8.20
N SER A 232 24.77 -3.78 7.15
CA SER A 232 26.00 -3.77 6.33
C SER A 232 26.27 -2.41 5.69
N PHE A 233 25.23 -1.63 5.33
CA PHE A 233 25.40 -0.31 4.77
C PHE A 233 26.14 0.66 5.71
N VAL A 234 26.10 0.44 7.04
CA VAL A 234 26.88 1.17 8.06
C VAL A 234 28.13 0.39 8.44
N LEU A 235 27.96 -0.89 8.85
CA LEU A 235 29.01 -1.67 9.50
C LEU A 235 30.14 -2.13 8.55
N LYS A 236 29.96 -1.99 7.22
CA LYS A 236 31.05 -2.17 6.23
C LYS A 236 32.20 -1.18 6.44
N HIS A 237 31.91 0.02 6.91
CA HIS A 237 32.91 1.07 7.11
C HIS A 237 33.78 0.79 8.34
N LYS A 238 35.10 1.07 8.21
CA LYS A 238 36.09 0.76 9.24
C LYS A 238 35.79 1.44 10.59
N GLU A 239 35.24 2.63 10.55
CA GLU A 239 34.91 3.48 11.68
C GLU A 239 33.79 2.87 12.57
N TYR A 240 32.93 2.02 11.99
CA TYR A 240 31.80 1.40 12.70
C TYR A 240 32.00 -0.09 13.00
N GLN A 241 33.12 -0.71 12.61
CA GLN A 241 33.36 -2.14 12.84
C GLN A 241 33.36 -2.53 14.33
N SER A 242 33.72 -1.58 15.20
CA SER A 242 33.64 -1.81 16.66
C SER A 242 32.20 -1.99 17.16
N LEU A 243 31.18 -1.61 16.39
CA LEU A 243 29.76 -1.73 16.74
C LEU A 243 29.14 -3.07 16.31
N ARG A 244 29.85 -3.93 15.59
CA ARG A 244 29.39 -5.23 15.16
C ARG A 244 29.10 -6.15 16.36
N ASP A 245 27.99 -6.91 16.32
CA ASP A 245 27.71 -7.94 17.29
C ASP A 245 28.71 -9.11 17.15
N ASP A 246 28.83 -9.65 15.94
CA ASP A 246 29.96 -10.53 15.57
C ASP A 246 31.05 -9.68 14.89
N PRO A 247 32.27 -9.59 15.46
CA PRO A 247 33.37 -8.83 14.85
C PRO A 247 33.70 -9.22 13.41
N LYS A 248 33.35 -10.44 12.98
CA LYS A 248 33.64 -10.97 11.64
C LYS A 248 32.52 -10.70 10.64
N SER A 249 31.36 -10.17 11.08
CA SER A 249 30.18 -9.94 10.25
C SER A 249 29.72 -8.50 10.38
N ASP A 250 29.38 -7.88 9.26
CA ASP A 250 28.77 -6.57 9.23
C ASP A 250 27.24 -6.59 9.21
N TRP A 251 26.64 -7.77 9.43
CA TRP A 251 25.20 -7.98 9.36
C TRP A 251 24.39 -7.29 10.47
N ALA A 252 24.94 -7.30 11.72
CA ALA A 252 24.19 -6.85 12.88
C ALA A 252 24.99 -5.94 13.81
N PHE A 253 24.32 -4.93 14.35
CA PHE A 253 24.83 -4.12 15.46
C PHE A 253 24.82 -4.92 16.77
N ASN A 254 25.77 -4.59 17.65
CA ASN A 254 25.70 -5.02 19.05
C ASN A 254 24.68 -4.17 19.83
N PRO A 255 23.55 -4.72 20.27
CA PRO A 255 22.51 -3.95 20.96
C PRO A 255 22.89 -3.52 22.39
N LEU A 256 24.02 -3.98 22.90
CA LEU A 256 24.52 -3.60 24.24
C LEU A 256 25.52 -2.45 24.20
N ASP A 257 26.02 -2.07 23.01
CA ASP A 257 26.93 -0.95 22.86
C ASP A 257 26.13 0.37 22.80
N PRO A 258 26.37 1.35 23.69
CA PRO A 258 25.69 2.65 23.65
C PRO A 258 25.90 3.40 22.33
N LYS A 259 27.07 3.30 21.70
CA LYS A 259 27.37 3.96 20.43
C LYS A 259 26.54 3.44 19.27
N THR A 260 26.01 2.21 19.35
CA THR A 260 25.05 1.70 18.38
C THR A 260 23.85 2.65 18.28
N TYR A 261 23.34 3.12 19.41
CA TYR A 261 22.18 4.01 19.44
C TYR A 261 22.51 5.43 18.99
N GLU A 262 23.71 5.93 19.34
CA GLU A 262 24.16 7.24 18.85
C GLU A 262 24.15 7.27 17.32
N VAL A 263 24.74 6.26 16.67
CA VAL A 263 24.79 6.17 15.21
C VAL A 263 23.39 5.97 14.62
N GLN A 264 22.59 5.06 15.16
CA GLN A 264 21.24 4.81 14.62
C GLN A 264 20.33 6.02 14.78
N TYR A 265 20.37 6.72 15.92
CA TYR A 265 19.55 7.92 16.12
C TYR A 265 19.94 9.05 15.19
N ASP A 266 21.23 9.22 14.89
CA ASP A 266 21.72 10.19 13.91
C ASP A 266 21.16 9.88 12.50
N LEU A 267 21.18 8.60 12.09
CA LEU A 267 20.60 8.17 10.80
C LEU A 267 19.10 8.38 10.76
N TYR A 268 18.37 8.01 11.82
CA TYR A 268 16.93 8.21 11.92
C TYR A 268 16.56 9.68 11.88
N GLN A 269 17.31 10.52 12.58
CA GLN A 269 17.07 11.97 12.61
C GLN A 269 17.23 12.60 11.22
N ASP A 270 18.29 12.24 10.48
CA ASP A 270 18.49 12.73 9.12
C ASP A 270 17.41 12.20 8.15
N ALA A 271 16.97 10.94 8.31
CA ALA A 271 15.89 10.37 7.51
C ALA A 271 14.53 11.02 7.80
N ILE A 272 14.25 11.37 9.05
CA ILE A 272 13.06 12.12 9.45
C ILE A 272 13.09 13.54 8.89
N GLU A 273 14.25 14.20 8.93
CA GLU A 273 14.45 15.53 8.33
C GLU A 273 14.29 15.50 6.79
N ALA A 274 14.72 14.43 6.15
CA ALA A 274 14.59 14.21 4.72
C ALA A 274 13.11 13.97 4.30
N LEU A 275 12.33 13.34 5.17
CA LEU A 275 10.92 12.96 4.89
C LEU A 275 9.97 13.55 5.94
N PRO A 276 9.80 14.89 5.98
CA PRO A 276 9.13 15.60 7.07
C PRO A 276 7.64 15.25 7.18
N HIS A 277 6.98 14.86 6.09
CA HIS A 277 5.55 14.54 6.05
C HIS A 277 5.23 13.06 6.30
N GLY A 278 6.26 12.23 6.57
CA GLY A 278 6.07 10.83 6.94
C GLY A 278 5.38 10.68 8.30
N LYS A 279 4.51 9.69 8.44
CA LYS A 279 3.83 9.37 9.71
C LYS A 279 4.63 8.39 10.56
N TYR A 280 5.46 7.58 9.93
CA TYR A 280 6.13 6.44 10.53
C TYR A 280 7.65 6.56 10.47
N LEU A 281 8.31 5.79 11.32
CA LEU A 281 9.71 5.39 11.17
C LEU A 281 9.75 3.87 11.21
N HIS A 282 10.03 3.23 10.07
CA HIS A 282 10.22 1.80 10.04
C HIS A 282 11.65 1.46 10.42
N VAL A 283 11.83 0.73 11.51
CA VAL A 283 13.15 0.44 12.09
C VAL A 283 13.75 -0.91 11.67
N GLY A 284 13.07 -1.63 10.75
CA GLY A 284 13.52 -2.95 10.31
C GLY A 284 13.38 -4.00 11.41
N GLY A 285 14.47 -4.72 11.70
CA GLY A 285 14.58 -5.68 12.79
C GLY A 285 14.28 -7.13 12.42
N ASP A 286 14.11 -7.40 11.13
CA ASP A 286 13.91 -8.72 10.57
C ASP A 286 15.23 -9.51 10.43
N GLU A 287 15.10 -10.82 10.26
CA GLU A 287 16.15 -11.78 9.90
C GLU A 287 17.46 -11.69 10.72
N VAL A 288 17.39 -11.16 11.93
CA VAL A 288 18.56 -10.91 12.77
C VAL A 288 18.56 -11.70 14.06
N LYS A 289 19.70 -12.27 14.40
CA LYS A 289 19.95 -12.95 15.66
C LYS A 289 21.26 -12.44 16.25
N THR A 290 21.15 -11.64 17.29
CA THR A 290 22.31 -11.11 18.02
C THR A 290 22.65 -11.94 19.25
N THR A 291 23.91 -11.89 19.68
CA THR A 291 24.43 -12.57 20.88
C THR A 291 24.82 -11.57 21.96
N GLY A 292 24.87 -10.26 21.66
CA GLY A 292 25.42 -9.24 22.54
C GLY A 292 26.88 -9.56 22.89
N ARG A 293 27.63 -10.06 21.90
CA ARG A 293 29.02 -10.55 22.10
C ARG A 293 29.13 -11.59 23.21
N ASN A 294 28.23 -12.60 23.15
CA ASN A 294 28.14 -13.68 24.13
C ASN A 294 27.81 -13.21 25.55
N SER A 295 26.95 -12.22 25.68
CA SER A 295 26.52 -11.63 26.96
C SER A 295 25.73 -12.59 27.85
N GLY A 296 25.34 -13.77 27.36
CA GLY A 296 24.46 -14.70 28.05
C GLY A 296 22.95 -14.36 27.93
N LYS A 297 22.58 -13.22 27.35
CA LYS A 297 21.19 -12.88 27.07
C LYS A 297 20.68 -13.63 25.86
N SER A 298 19.38 -13.96 25.87
CA SER A 298 18.73 -14.53 24.68
C SER A 298 18.64 -13.50 23.56
N ALA A 299 18.58 -13.98 22.31
CA ALA A 299 18.46 -13.08 21.16
C ALA A 299 17.14 -12.29 21.19
N LEU A 300 16.06 -12.84 21.75
CA LEU A 300 14.80 -12.14 21.93
C LEU A 300 14.91 -11.02 22.97
N GLU A 301 15.59 -11.25 24.10
CA GLU A 301 15.86 -10.20 25.09
C GLU A 301 16.63 -9.05 24.47
N LEU A 302 17.68 -9.35 23.70
CA LEU A 302 18.52 -8.37 23.04
C LEU A 302 17.73 -7.56 22.01
N GLN A 303 16.89 -8.21 21.22
CA GLN A 303 16.07 -7.56 20.23
C GLN A 303 15.02 -6.63 20.85
N LEU A 304 14.32 -7.10 21.89
CA LEU A 304 13.30 -6.29 22.57
C LEU A 304 13.93 -5.12 23.37
N LEU A 305 15.14 -5.32 23.92
CA LEU A 305 15.90 -4.23 24.53
C LEU A 305 16.23 -3.13 23.49
N TRP A 306 16.70 -3.53 22.32
CA TRP A 306 16.95 -2.62 21.22
C TRP A 306 15.65 -1.95 20.75
N LEU A 307 14.61 -2.74 20.46
CA LEU A 307 13.33 -2.25 19.96
C LEU A 307 12.72 -1.21 20.90
N LYS A 308 12.76 -1.43 22.20
CA LYS A 308 12.27 -0.47 23.19
C LYS A 308 12.94 0.89 23.09
N LYS A 309 14.27 0.92 22.85
CA LYS A 309 15.03 2.17 22.75
C LYS A 309 14.72 2.91 21.44
N VAL A 310 14.68 2.20 20.29
CA VAL A 310 14.39 2.84 19.00
C VAL A 310 12.93 3.28 18.89
N CYS A 311 12.00 2.55 19.50
CA CYS A 311 10.60 2.97 19.58
C CYS A 311 10.41 4.23 20.42
N LYS A 312 11.15 4.34 21.53
CA LYS A 312 11.15 5.57 22.35
C LYS A 312 11.66 6.76 21.55
N PHE A 313 12.77 6.61 20.84
CA PHE A 313 13.33 7.67 19.99
C PHE A 313 12.33 8.09 18.89
N ALA A 314 11.69 7.13 18.21
CA ALA A 314 10.70 7.42 17.18
C ALA A 314 9.53 8.25 17.74
N GLU A 315 8.99 7.86 18.90
CA GLU A 315 7.90 8.58 19.57
C GLU A 315 8.31 10.01 19.97
N GLU A 316 9.50 10.18 20.58
CA GLU A 316 10.06 11.48 20.93
C GLU A 316 10.31 12.37 19.70
N SER A 317 10.51 11.75 18.53
CA SER A 317 10.65 12.42 17.23
C SER A 317 9.31 12.63 16.50
N GLY A 318 8.18 12.37 17.15
CA GLY A 318 6.84 12.53 16.58
C GLY A 318 6.46 11.49 15.52
N ARG A 319 7.10 10.31 15.53
CA ARG A 319 6.86 9.21 14.59
C ARG A 319 6.32 7.97 15.31
N THR A 320 5.41 7.26 14.65
CA THR A 320 5.04 5.93 15.11
C THR A 320 6.02 4.91 14.53
N PRO A 321 6.71 4.10 15.37
CA PRO A 321 7.63 3.09 14.89
C PRO A 321 6.91 1.92 14.25
N ILE A 322 7.51 1.34 13.20
CA ILE A 322 7.11 0.07 12.58
C ILE A 322 8.29 -0.90 12.71
N PHE A 323 7.99 -2.16 13.02
CA PHE A 323 8.96 -3.21 13.21
C PHE A 323 8.49 -4.51 12.55
N TRP A 324 9.37 -5.22 11.85
CA TRP A 324 9.09 -6.54 11.31
C TRP A 324 8.96 -7.57 12.43
N ASP A 325 7.85 -8.30 12.49
CA ASP A 325 7.48 -9.14 13.64
C ASP A 325 8.00 -10.59 13.60
N ASP A 326 8.78 -10.97 12.59
CA ASP A 326 9.17 -12.35 12.33
C ASP A 326 10.07 -12.95 13.43
N MET A 327 11.04 -12.20 13.93
CA MET A 327 12.04 -12.75 14.85
C MET A 327 11.48 -13.15 16.21
N PRO A 328 10.62 -12.36 16.89
CA PRO A 328 9.94 -12.85 18.09
C PRO A 328 9.19 -14.17 17.89
N LEU A 329 8.51 -14.33 16.76
CA LEU A 329 7.77 -15.54 16.42
C LEU A 329 8.69 -16.71 16.06
N LYS A 330 9.79 -16.46 15.33
CA LYS A 330 10.83 -17.48 15.03
C LYS A 330 11.47 -18.00 16.31
N GLN A 331 11.87 -17.11 17.20
CA GLN A 331 12.59 -17.46 18.42
C GLN A 331 11.74 -18.19 19.45
N THR A 332 10.43 -17.98 19.43
CA THR A 332 9.46 -18.68 20.29
C THR A 332 8.82 -19.90 19.62
N LYS A 333 9.23 -20.27 18.41
CA LYS A 333 8.83 -21.47 17.66
C LYS A 333 7.34 -21.49 17.24
N VAL A 334 6.72 -20.33 17.08
CA VAL A 334 5.34 -20.20 16.56
C VAL A 334 5.29 -19.70 15.12
N TYR A 335 6.43 -19.44 14.50
CA TYR A 335 6.56 -18.88 13.15
C TYR A 335 6.19 -19.87 12.03
N ARG A 336 6.65 -21.12 12.11
CA ARG A 336 6.52 -22.12 11.04
C ARG A 336 5.09 -22.33 10.51
N PRO A 337 4.05 -22.42 11.37
CA PRO A 337 2.67 -22.63 10.89
C PRO A 337 2.13 -21.54 9.96
N MET A 338 2.76 -20.37 9.90
CA MET A 338 2.32 -19.25 9.07
C MET A 338 2.56 -19.46 7.57
N TYR A 339 3.42 -20.41 7.22
CA TYR A 339 3.77 -20.76 5.85
C TYR A 339 3.29 -22.16 5.45
N GLN A 340 2.31 -22.71 6.16
CA GLN A 340 1.79 -24.07 5.93
C GLN A 340 0.26 -24.04 5.85
N PRO A 341 -0.31 -23.60 4.71
CA PRO A 341 -1.76 -23.49 4.54
C PRO A 341 -2.48 -24.84 4.67
N GLU A 342 -1.79 -25.95 4.36
CA GLU A 342 -2.28 -27.30 4.50
C GLU A 342 -2.34 -27.79 5.96
N MET A 343 -1.69 -27.09 6.90
CA MET A 343 -1.67 -27.50 8.31
C MET A 343 -3.05 -27.31 8.94
N SER A 344 -3.61 -28.38 9.51
CA SER A 344 -4.92 -28.30 10.16
C SER A 344 -4.92 -27.33 11.34
N LYS A 345 -6.06 -26.66 11.57
CA LYS A 345 -6.25 -25.72 12.70
C LYS A 345 -5.85 -26.36 14.03
N ALA A 346 -6.27 -27.60 14.28
CA ALA A 346 -5.92 -28.33 15.51
C ALA A 346 -4.40 -28.49 15.70
N LYS A 347 -3.66 -28.71 14.60
CA LYS A 347 -2.19 -28.82 14.67
C LYS A 347 -1.54 -27.48 14.94
N VAL A 348 -2.00 -26.41 14.28
CA VAL A 348 -1.54 -25.03 14.54
C VAL A 348 -1.79 -24.67 16.02
N ASP A 349 -3.02 -24.90 16.51
CA ASP A 349 -3.39 -24.64 17.91
C ASP A 349 -2.51 -25.43 18.89
N SER A 350 -2.22 -26.69 18.59
CA SER A 350 -1.30 -27.50 19.42
C SER A 350 0.10 -26.89 19.49
N ILE A 351 0.64 -26.38 18.37
CA ILE A 351 1.96 -25.73 18.35
C ILE A 351 1.94 -24.43 19.16
N TRP A 352 0.90 -23.60 18.98
CA TRP A 352 0.75 -22.37 19.74
C TRP A 352 0.60 -22.62 21.23
N ASN A 353 -0.27 -23.52 21.65
CA ASN A 353 -0.49 -23.87 23.05
C ASN A 353 0.79 -24.40 23.75
N ALA A 354 1.65 -25.10 23.01
CA ALA A 354 2.92 -25.57 23.52
C ALA A 354 3.97 -24.45 23.69
N ASN A 355 3.93 -23.40 22.87
CA ASN A 355 5.03 -22.44 22.73
C ASN A 355 4.67 -20.99 23.07
N GLN A 356 3.40 -20.57 23.02
CA GLN A 356 3.00 -19.15 23.22
C GLN A 356 3.42 -18.59 24.56
N LYS A 357 3.49 -19.42 25.61
CA LYS A 357 3.99 -19.01 26.93
C LYS A 357 5.41 -18.42 26.89
N ASN A 358 6.23 -18.86 25.92
CA ASN A 358 7.57 -18.32 25.74
C ASN A 358 7.52 -16.87 25.17
N LEU A 359 6.50 -16.55 24.35
CA LEU A 359 6.26 -15.22 23.83
C LEU A 359 5.61 -14.32 24.90
N GLU A 360 4.64 -14.87 25.63
CA GLU A 360 3.93 -14.18 26.73
C GLU A 360 4.87 -13.76 27.86
N ALA A 361 5.92 -14.55 28.15
CA ALA A 361 6.94 -14.22 29.13
C ALA A 361 7.68 -12.88 28.82
N PHE A 362 7.72 -12.50 27.56
CA PHE A 362 8.34 -11.26 27.11
C PHE A 362 7.33 -10.13 26.88
N LEU A 363 6.04 -10.38 27.03
CA LEU A 363 4.98 -9.39 26.74
C LEU A 363 5.19 -8.02 27.41
N PRO A 364 5.66 -7.89 28.66
CA PRO A 364 5.95 -6.60 29.27
C PRO A 364 7.10 -5.83 28.58
N GLN A 365 7.87 -6.47 27.73
CA GLN A 365 8.99 -5.86 27.03
C GLN A 365 8.60 -5.38 25.61
N PHE A 366 7.46 -5.83 25.08
CA PHE A 366 6.97 -5.39 23.77
C PHE A 366 6.50 -3.93 23.83
N PRO A 367 7.09 -2.99 23.08
CA PRO A 367 6.62 -1.62 23.00
C PRO A 367 5.16 -1.55 22.48
N LYS A 368 4.29 -0.87 23.23
CA LYS A 368 2.87 -0.69 22.84
C LYS A 368 2.65 0.45 21.84
N ASN A 369 3.62 1.34 21.71
CA ASN A 369 3.62 2.42 20.75
C ASN A 369 4.15 1.99 19.35
N CYS A 370 4.46 0.71 19.16
CA CYS A 370 4.99 0.12 17.94
C CYS A 370 3.89 -0.58 17.11
N ILE A 371 4.03 -0.53 15.80
CA ILE A 371 3.27 -1.36 14.86
C ILE A 371 4.12 -2.59 14.51
N TYR A 372 3.58 -3.75 14.76
CA TYR A 372 4.18 -5.03 14.41
C TYR A 372 3.74 -5.41 13.02
N MET A 373 4.65 -5.32 12.04
CA MET A 373 4.30 -5.57 10.65
C MET A 373 4.49 -7.04 10.31
N ARG A 374 3.35 -7.72 10.07
CA ARG A 374 3.30 -9.12 9.72
C ARG A 374 3.51 -9.30 8.22
N TRP A 375 4.62 -9.88 7.80
CA TRP A 375 4.86 -10.20 6.40
C TRP A 375 4.68 -11.70 6.10
N ASN A 376 4.03 -11.99 4.96
CA ASN A 376 3.89 -13.35 4.42
C ASN A 376 3.75 -13.29 2.90
N TYR A 377 4.76 -13.76 2.19
CA TYR A 377 4.87 -13.66 0.74
C TYR A 377 4.44 -14.92 0.01
N ASP A 378 4.09 -16.00 0.74
CA ASP A 378 3.75 -17.30 0.15
C ASP A 378 2.31 -17.72 0.44
N SER A 379 1.89 -17.69 1.69
CA SER A 379 0.64 -18.31 2.15
C SER A 379 -0.07 -17.45 3.20
N PRO A 380 -0.51 -16.22 2.84
CA PRO A 380 -1.16 -15.32 3.80
C PRO A 380 -2.49 -15.87 4.34
N GLU A 381 -3.14 -16.79 3.61
CA GLU A 381 -4.36 -17.50 4.01
C GLU A 381 -4.11 -18.58 5.07
N ALA A 382 -2.86 -18.97 5.33
CA ALA A 382 -2.55 -19.97 6.33
C ALA A 382 -3.12 -19.59 7.71
N TYR A 383 -3.82 -20.50 8.36
CA TYR A 383 -4.42 -20.25 9.67
C TYR A 383 -3.38 -19.80 10.70
N GLY A 384 -2.13 -20.29 10.61
CA GLY A 384 -1.03 -19.85 11.46
C GLY A 384 -0.70 -18.35 11.30
N ASN A 385 -0.86 -17.79 10.10
CA ASN A 385 -0.68 -16.37 9.85
C ASN A 385 -1.76 -15.53 10.55
N THR A 386 -3.02 -15.88 10.35
CA THR A 386 -4.16 -15.23 11.04
C THR A 386 -4.01 -15.33 12.57
N LYS A 387 -3.59 -16.49 13.08
CA LYS A 387 -3.38 -16.70 14.50
C LYS A 387 -2.26 -15.84 15.08
N ALA A 388 -1.17 -15.63 14.33
CA ALA A 388 -0.11 -14.71 14.74
C ALA A 388 -0.62 -13.27 14.82
N ILE A 389 -1.32 -12.79 13.80
CA ILE A 389 -1.97 -11.46 13.81
C ILE A 389 -2.89 -11.32 15.03
N GLN A 390 -3.74 -12.31 15.26
CA GLN A 390 -4.71 -12.29 16.37
C GLN A 390 -4.01 -12.25 17.71
N TRP A 391 -2.91 -13.03 17.88
CA TRP A 391 -2.15 -13.03 19.14
C TRP A 391 -1.65 -11.63 19.51
N PHE A 392 -1.04 -10.89 18.57
CA PHE A 392 -0.59 -9.51 18.82
C PHE A 392 -1.77 -8.61 19.21
N ARG A 393 -2.88 -8.69 18.50
CA ARG A 393 -4.08 -7.87 18.76
C ARG A 393 -4.72 -8.17 20.12
N ASP A 394 -4.84 -9.44 20.48
CA ASP A 394 -5.40 -9.87 21.78
C ASP A 394 -4.56 -9.36 22.97
N HIS A 395 -3.28 -9.06 22.73
CA HIS A 395 -2.39 -8.48 23.73
C HIS A 395 -2.27 -6.94 23.63
N GLY A 396 -3.15 -6.29 22.86
CA GLY A 396 -3.20 -4.84 22.74
C GLY A 396 -2.03 -4.24 21.95
N LEU A 397 -1.40 -5.03 21.06
CA LEU A 397 -0.34 -4.60 20.15
C LEU A 397 -0.93 -4.29 18.78
N LYS A 398 -0.48 -3.19 18.16
CA LYS A 398 -0.94 -2.78 16.83
C LYS A 398 -0.29 -3.63 15.76
N VAL A 399 -1.06 -4.04 14.76
CA VAL A 399 -0.58 -4.87 13.66
C VAL A 399 -0.96 -4.26 12.32
N MET A 400 -0.04 -4.29 11.37
CA MET A 400 -0.28 -4.12 9.94
C MET A 400 0.24 -5.34 9.19
N GLY A 401 -0.29 -5.57 7.99
CA GLY A 401 0.20 -6.64 7.12
C GLY A 401 1.21 -6.13 6.09
N ALA A 402 1.99 -7.08 5.53
CA ALA A 402 2.84 -6.83 4.38
C ALA A 402 2.77 -8.01 3.41
N THR A 403 2.35 -7.71 2.18
CA THR A 403 2.21 -8.66 1.07
C THR A 403 3.33 -8.46 0.04
N ALA A 404 3.46 -9.37 -0.92
CA ALA A 404 4.55 -9.37 -1.89
C ALA A 404 4.10 -8.93 -3.28
N GLY A 405 4.81 -7.98 -3.85
CA GLY A 405 4.71 -7.62 -5.27
C GLY A 405 6.06 -7.69 -6.00
N GLN A 406 7.12 -8.12 -5.29
CA GLN A 406 8.47 -8.21 -5.84
C GLN A 406 8.66 -9.36 -6.83
N THR A 407 9.69 -9.22 -7.65
CA THR A 407 10.17 -10.30 -8.52
C THR A 407 10.97 -11.32 -7.71
N ARG A 408 11.07 -12.55 -8.22
CA ARG A 408 11.97 -13.57 -7.68
C ARG A 408 12.82 -14.17 -8.80
N TRP A 409 14.14 -14.00 -8.73
CA TRP A 409 15.14 -14.73 -9.53
C TRP A 409 15.06 -14.55 -11.04
N VAL A 410 14.21 -13.67 -11.55
CA VAL A 410 14.01 -13.46 -12.98
C VAL A 410 13.86 -11.98 -13.31
N LEU A 411 14.31 -11.63 -14.49
CA LEU A 411 14.13 -10.29 -15.05
C LEU A 411 12.64 -9.96 -15.33
N MET A 412 11.80 -11.01 -15.37
CA MET A 412 10.36 -10.85 -15.61
C MET A 412 9.62 -10.84 -14.27
N PRO A 413 8.79 -9.86 -14.04
CA PRO A 413 8.08 -9.65 -12.79
C PRO A 413 6.81 -10.50 -12.69
N GLN A 414 6.17 -10.40 -11.57
CA GLN A 414 4.74 -10.58 -11.34
C GLN A 414 4.14 -11.89 -11.85
N LYS A 415 4.57 -12.98 -11.27
CA LYS A 415 3.87 -14.26 -11.44
C LYS A 415 2.47 -14.18 -10.81
N GLU A 416 1.53 -14.98 -11.31
CA GLU A 416 0.19 -15.14 -10.74
C GLU A 416 0.22 -15.41 -9.22
N SER A 417 1.28 -16.00 -8.70
CA SER A 417 1.48 -16.18 -7.26
C SER A 417 1.51 -14.86 -6.48
N ASN A 418 2.16 -13.80 -7.01
CA ASN A 418 2.16 -12.49 -6.38
C ASN A 418 0.77 -11.87 -6.37
N MET A 419 0.05 -11.94 -7.50
CA MET A 419 -1.32 -11.46 -7.60
C MET A 419 -2.24 -12.17 -6.63
N ASN A 420 -2.08 -13.49 -6.47
CA ASN A 420 -2.82 -14.29 -5.49
C ASN A 420 -2.45 -13.90 -4.06
N ASN A 421 -1.17 -13.68 -3.77
CA ASN A 421 -0.70 -13.26 -2.45
C ASN A 421 -1.27 -11.89 -2.07
N ILE A 422 -1.22 -10.90 -2.97
CA ILE A 422 -1.78 -9.56 -2.77
C ILE A 422 -3.26 -9.69 -2.42
N ARG A 423 -4.05 -10.36 -3.26
CA ARG A 423 -5.50 -10.52 -3.05
C ARG A 423 -5.83 -11.25 -1.74
N SER A 424 -5.17 -12.38 -1.51
CA SER A 424 -5.41 -13.22 -0.31
C SER A 424 -5.08 -12.46 0.98
N PHE A 425 -3.93 -11.76 1.02
CA PHE A 425 -3.56 -10.99 2.20
C PHE A 425 -4.50 -9.80 2.42
N THR A 426 -4.90 -9.11 1.33
CA THR A 426 -5.81 -7.97 1.41
C THR A 426 -7.17 -8.40 1.98
N LEU A 427 -7.76 -9.45 1.42
CA LEU A 427 -9.06 -9.95 1.91
C LEU A 427 -8.98 -10.43 3.36
N SER A 428 -7.89 -11.11 3.73
CA SER A 428 -7.65 -11.50 5.12
C SER A 428 -7.50 -10.27 6.04
N SER A 429 -6.82 -9.22 5.59
CA SER A 429 -6.66 -7.97 6.36
C SER A 429 -8.00 -7.27 6.58
N ILE A 430 -8.83 -7.17 5.55
CA ILE A 430 -10.17 -6.59 5.65
C ILE A 430 -11.02 -7.42 6.64
N ALA A 431 -11.04 -8.74 6.48
CA ALA A 431 -11.82 -9.65 7.32
C ALA A 431 -11.37 -9.65 8.80
N THR A 432 -10.09 -9.44 9.06
CA THR A 432 -9.54 -9.37 10.43
C THR A 432 -9.53 -7.95 10.99
N GLY A 433 -9.96 -6.94 10.22
CA GLY A 433 -10.03 -5.54 10.64
C GLY A 433 -8.66 -4.92 10.88
N LEU A 434 -7.67 -5.21 10.05
CA LEU A 434 -6.43 -4.46 10.01
C LEU A 434 -6.65 -3.09 9.36
N ASP A 435 -5.98 -2.07 9.87
CA ASP A 435 -6.11 -0.69 9.35
C ASP A 435 -5.34 -0.49 8.05
N GLY A 436 -4.33 -1.32 7.77
CA GLY A 436 -3.45 -1.09 6.64
C GLY A 436 -2.60 -2.27 6.20
N LEU A 437 -2.10 -2.11 4.98
CA LEU A 437 -1.27 -3.11 4.31
C LEU A 437 -0.12 -2.40 3.57
N LEU A 438 1.04 -3.05 3.55
CA LEU A 438 2.21 -2.67 2.77
C LEU A 438 2.39 -3.66 1.62
N LEU A 439 2.54 -3.17 0.40
CA LEU A 439 3.02 -3.96 -0.72
C LEU A 439 4.54 -3.89 -0.75
N THR A 440 5.23 -4.96 -0.38
CA THR A 440 6.70 -4.99 -0.49
C THR A 440 7.12 -5.19 -1.94
N LEU A 441 8.12 -4.42 -2.35
CA LEU A 441 8.68 -4.41 -3.70
C LEU A 441 10.21 -4.46 -3.56
N TRP A 442 10.70 -5.61 -3.02
CA TRP A 442 12.14 -5.85 -2.87
C TRP A 442 12.79 -5.90 -4.24
N ASP A 443 13.77 -5.05 -4.46
CA ASP A 443 14.38 -4.82 -5.75
C ASP A 443 15.71 -5.53 -5.94
N ASP A 444 15.90 -6.63 -5.20
CA ASP A 444 17.15 -7.39 -5.17
C ASP A 444 17.60 -7.88 -6.56
N ASP A 445 16.64 -8.26 -7.41
CA ASP A 445 16.89 -8.90 -8.71
C ASP A 445 16.18 -8.19 -9.87
N SER A 446 15.52 -7.05 -9.64
CA SER A 446 14.80 -6.33 -10.67
C SER A 446 15.70 -5.35 -11.43
N PRO A 447 15.58 -5.26 -12.76
CA PRO A 447 16.33 -4.28 -13.53
C PRO A 447 15.78 -2.85 -13.41
N HIS A 448 14.50 -2.67 -13.07
CA HIS A 448 13.87 -1.37 -12.85
C HIS A 448 12.47 -1.49 -12.22
N PHE A 449 12.04 -0.43 -11.56
CA PHE A 449 10.84 -0.40 -10.73
C PHE A 449 9.51 -0.53 -11.52
N GLU A 450 9.48 -0.14 -12.80
CA GLU A 450 8.28 -0.27 -13.64
C GLU A 450 7.74 -1.70 -13.75
N LEU A 451 8.58 -2.69 -13.52
CA LEU A 451 8.16 -4.09 -13.53
C LEU A 451 7.15 -4.44 -12.43
N TYR A 452 7.01 -3.62 -11.39
CA TYR A 452 6.05 -3.83 -10.30
C TYR A 452 4.67 -3.24 -10.57
N ASN A 453 4.49 -2.56 -11.71
CA ASN A 453 3.31 -1.74 -11.99
C ASN A 453 1.99 -2.50 -11.84
N ARG A 454 1.91 -3.70 -12.42
CA ARG A 454 0.70 -4.54 -12.31
C ARG A 454 0.40 -4.93 -10.87
N GLY A 455 1.40 -5.29 -10.08
CA GLY A 455 1.26 -5.59 -8.65
C GLY A 455 0.78 -4.37 -7.86
N ILE A 456 1.30 -3.19 -8.16
CA ILE A 456 0.88 -1.93 -7.53
C ILE A 456 -0.60 -1.64 -7.82
N ILE A 457 -1.03 -1.79 -9.07
CA ILE A 457 -2.41 -1.52 -9.47
C ILE A 457 -3.38 -2.55 -8.89
N ALA A 458 -3.00 -3.83 -8.87
CA ALA A 458 -3.80 -4.86 -8.22
C ALA A 458 -3.93 -4.62 -6.71
N PHE A 459 -2.84 -4.27 -6.06
CA PHE A 459 -2.83 -3.90 -4.64
C PHE A 459 -3.71 -2.68 -4.36
N ALA A 460 -3.64 -1.67 -5.21
CA ALA A 460 -4.48 -0.48 -5.13
C ALA A 460 -5.97 -0.86 -5.22
N ASN A 461 -6.34 -1.65 -6.22
CA ASN A 461 -7.71 -2.12 -6.39
C ASN A 461 -8.19 -2.93 -5.18
N ASP A 462 -7.44 -3.95 -4.78
CA ASP A 462 -7.89 -4.88 -3.74
C ASP A 462 -7.97 -4.20 -2.37
N THR A 463 -7.05 -3.30 -2.03
CA THR A 463 -7.07 -2.56 -0.75
C THR A 463 -8.16 -1.49 -0.70
N TRP A 464 -8.55 -0.96 -1.84
CA TRP A 464 -9.64 0.00 -1.96
C TRP A 464 -11.00 -0.68 -2.02
N SER A 465 -11.17 -1.66 -2.92
CA SER A 465 -12.46 -2.23 -3.33
C SER A 465 -12.73 -3.64 -2.80
N GLY A 466 -11.71 -4.35 -2.29
CA GLY A 466 -11.84 -5.75 -1.90
C GLY A 466 -11.91 -6.69 -3.12
N ASP A 467 -12.90 -7.57 -3.12
CA ASP A 467 -13.08 -8.62 -4.14
C ASP A 467 -14.17 -8.30 -5.18
N GLN A 468 -14.50 -7.02 -5.36
CA GLN A 468 -15.55 -6.62 -6.31
C GLN A 468 -15.26 -7.00 -7.76
N LEU A 469 -13.98 -6.95 -8.16
CA LEU A 469 -13.55 -7.47 -9.45
C LEU A 469 -13.02 -8.90 -9.33
N SER A 470 -13.43 -9.77 -10.25
CA SER A 470 -12.72 -11.03 -10.46
C SER A 470 -11.30 -10.77 -11.00
N LYS A 471 -10.43 -11.78 -10.92
CA LYS A 471 -9.07 -11.65 -11.47
C LYS A 471 -9.06 -11.30 -12.96
N ASN A 472 -9.98 -11.89 -13.75
CA ASN A 472 -10.06 -11.63 -15.18
C ASN A 472 -10.54 -10.20 -15.47
N GLU A 473 -11.51 -9.71 -14.72
CA GLU A 473 -11.97 -8.32 -14.84
C GLU A 473 -10.87 -7.33 -14.48
N LEU A 474 -10.12 -7.62 -13.40
CA LEU A 474 -8.97 -6.79 -13.02
C LEU A 474 -7.89 -6.76 -14.11
N LYS A 475 -7.53 -7.92 -14.70
CA LYS A 475 -6.58 -7.99 -15.81
C LYS A 475 -7.06 -7.21 -17.03
N LYS A 476 -8.33 -7.33 -17.38
CA LYS A 476 -8.94 -6.58 -18.46
C LYS A 476 -8.91 -5.07 -18.21
N ALA A 477 -9.27 -4.64 -17.01
CA ALA A 477 -9.20 -3.24 -16.61
C ALA A 477 -7.77 -2.71 -16.58
N TYR A 478 -6.81 -3.51 -16.11
CA TYR A 478 -5.37 -3.18 -16.14
C TYR A 478 -4.87 -2.96 -17.56
N ARG A 479 -5.18 -3.88 -18.50
CA ARG A 479 -4.78 -3.70 -19.89
C ARG A 479 -5.35 -2.42 -20.51
N GLN A 480 -6.62 -2.09 -20.21
CA GLN A 480 -7.21 -0.84 -20.67
C GLN A 480 -6.51 0.39 -20.08
N ARG A 481 -6.27 0.41 -18.77
CA ARG A 481 -5.67 1.57 -18.09
C ARG A 481 -4.21 1.84 -18.43
N GLU A 482 -3.40 0.78 -18.60
CA GLU A 482 -1.95 0.92 -18.77
C GLU A 482 -1.52 0.84 -20.24
N PHE A 483 -2.37 0.36 -21.13
CA PHE A 483 -2.04 0.25 -22.55
C PHE A 483 -3.08 0.91 -23.43
N SER A 484 -4.27 0.32 -23.60
CA SER A 484 -5.35 0.87 -24.42
C SER A 484 -6.62 0.05 -24.28
N TYR A 485 -7.79 0.69 -24.49
CA TYR A 485 -9.06 -0.04 -24.56
C TYR A 485 -9.07 -1.10 -25.69
N LEU A 486 -8.27 -0.91 -26.73
CA LEU A 486 -8.15 -1.86 -27.86
C LEU A 486 -7.54 -3.20 -27.46
N VAL A 487 -6.70 -3.23 -26.43
CA VAL A 487 -6.07 -4.47 -25.92
C VAL A 487 -6.74 -5.03 -24.67
N ALA A 488 -7.85 -4.44 -24.25
CA ALA A 488 -8.62 -4.95 -23.12
C ALA A 488 -9.31 -6.28 -23.42
N ASP A 489 -9.54 -6.62 -24.69
CA ASP A 489 -10.18 -7.86 -25.12
C ASP A 489 -9.37 -9.12 -24.77
N GLU A 490 -10.06 -10.24 -24.57
CA GLU A 490 -9.45 -11.54 -24.23
C GLU A 490 -8.46 -12.07 -25.28
N SER A 491 -8.57 -11.63 -26.54
CA SER A 491 -7.60 -11.96 -27.59
C SER A 491 -6.20 -11.45 -27.29
N PHE A 492 -6.07 -10.44 -26.43
CA PHE A 492 -4.81 -9.86 -25.96
C PHE A 492 -4.36 -10.40 -24.59
N ALA A 493 -5.02 -11.42 -24.05
CA ALA A 493 -4.68 -11.99 -22.74
C ALA A 493 -3.25 -12.55 -22.67
N PHE A 494 -2.58 -12.77 -23.80
CA PHE A 494 -1.16 -13.15 -23.86
C PHE A 494 -0.24 -12.09 -23.22
N ILE A 495 -0.64 -10.81 -23.20
CA ILE A 495 0.09 -9.72 -22.53
C ILE A 495 0.28 -10.06 -21.05
N ASP A 496 -0.73 -10.67 -20.42
CA ASP A 496 -0.68 -11.05 -19.00
C ASP A 496 0.38 -12.13 -18.70
N SER A 497 0.85 -12.84 -19.72
CA SER A 497 1.89 -13.86 -19.59
C SER A 497 3.30 -13.36 -19.91
N LEU A 498 3.41 -12.12 -20.37
CA LEU A 498 4.71 -11.46 -20.60
C LEU A 498 5.29 -10.87 -19.29
N GLU A 499 4.52 -10.86 -18.23
CA GLU A 499 4.88 -10.38 -16.91
C GLU A 499 5.27 -11.50 -15.95
#